data_1b63b1df6b10182ee71e7fafd2aea03b
#
_entry.id   1b63b1df6b10182ee71e7fafd2aea03b
#
_cell.length_a   1.000
_cell.length_b   1.000
_cell.length_c   1.000
_cell.angle_alpha   90.00
_cell.angle_beta   90.00
_cell.angle_gamma   90.00
#
_symmetry.space_group_name_H-M   'P 1'
#
loop_
_entity.id
_entity.type
_entity.pdbx_description
1 polymer ?
#
loop_
_entity_poly.entity_id
_entity_poly.type
_entity_poly.pdbx_seq_one_letter_code
_entity_poly.pdbx_strand_id
1 'polypeptide(L)'
;MTKEAVIEVRGLCNRFGAQSVHENLDLDLYRGEVLGVVGGSGTGKSVLLRSIVGLRTPNEGSVNVFGQTLLELDEHQRSLIERRFGVLYQRGALFSSLTVTENIALPLIEHAKLSRASAERLARVKLALVGLPCLTGDKYPSELSGGMVKRAALARALALEPDILFLDEPTAGLDPIGAADFDQLILTLRDALGLSVFLVTHDLDTLYTICDRIAVLSQKRVLVADTLEKVAATDDQWIQHYFHGPRGRAAKQAADNAPRRA
;
A
#
# COMPACT_ATOMS: atom_id res chain seq x y z
N MET A 1 -14.57 -21.71 -0.70
CA MET A 1 -15.07 -20.43 -0.13
C MET A 1 -14.74 -19.32 -1.11
N THR A 2 -15.71 -18.56 -1.57
CA THR A 2 -15.48 -17.36 -2.38
C THR A 2 -14.77 -16.33 -1.50
N LYS A 3 -13.61 -15.85 -1.94
CA LYS A 3 -12.90 -14.78 -1.21
C LYS A 3 -13.72 -13.49 -1.28
N GLU A 4 -13.92 -12.84 -0.13
CA GLU A 4 -14.62 -11.55 -0.05
C GLU A 4 -13.74 -10.44 -0.63
N ALA A 5 -14.23 -9.75 -1.66
CA ALA A 5 -13.56 -8.57 -2.19
C ALA A 5 -13.83 -7.36 -1.29
N VAL A 6 -12.78 -6.68 -0.83
CA VAL A 6 -12.86 -5.42 -0.07
C VAL A 6 -12.70 -4.20 -0.96
N ILE A 7 -12.08 -4.37 -2.13
CA ILE A 7 -12.06 -3.39 -3.23
C ILE A 7 -12.40 -4.12 -4.51
N GLU A 8 -13.28 -3.52 -5.31
CA GLU A 8 -13.60 -3.94 -6.68
C GLU A 8 -13.48 -2.74 -7.60
N VAL A 9 -12.58 -2.81 -8.57
CA VAL A 9 -12.43 -1.83 -9.63
C VAL A 9 -13.01 -2.43 -10.90
N ARG A 10 -13.92 -1.72 -11.58
CA ARG A 10 -14.55 -2.19 -12.81
C ARG A 10 -14.55 -1.13 -13.90
N GLY A 11 -14.04 -1.50 -15.07
CA GLY A 11 -14.04 -0.66 -16.24
C GLY A 11 -13.30 0.66 -16.09
N LEU A 12 -12.31 0.75 -15.18
CA LEU A 12 -11.67 2.00 -14.82
C LEU A 12 -10.92 2.61 -16.00
N CYS A 13 -11.27 3.86 -16.34
CA CYS A 13 -10.57 4.67 -17.32
C CYS A 13 -10.01 5.93 -16.66
N ASN A 14 -8.71 6.19 -16.89
CA ASN A 14 -8.04 7.42 -16.47
C ASN A 14 -7.35 8.08 -17.64
N ARG A 15 -7.64 9.38 -17.86
CA ARG A 15 -7.06 10.19 -18.95
C ARG A 15 -6.47 11.48 -18.40
N PHE A 16 -5.40 11.98 -19.02
CA PHE A 16 -4.79 13.29 -18.79
C PHE A 16 -4.73 14.02 -20.13
N GLY A 17 -5.71 14.91 -20.37
CA GLY A 17 -5.91 15.47 -21.70
C GLY A 17 -6.14 14.37 -22.73
N ALA A 18 -5.32 14.33 -23.79
CA ALA A 18 -5.40 13.31 -24.83
C ALA A 18 -4.73 11.97 -24.45
N GLN A 19 -3.93 11.94 -23.36
CA GLN A 19 -3.21 10.74 -22.96
C GLN A 19 -4.07 9.85 -22.07
N SER A 20 -4.39 8.64 -22.54
CA SER A 20 -5.02 7.61 -21.73
C SER A 20 -3.96 6.84 -20.95
N VAL A 21 -4.20 6.67 -19.64
CA VAL A 21 -3.33 5.92 -18.71
C VAL A 21 -3.95 4.57 -18.37
N HIS A 22 -5.27 4.53 -18.15
CA HIS A 22 -6.01 3.28 -17.95
C HIS A 22 -7.18 3.22 -18.91
N GLU A 23 -7.45 2.04 -19.45
CA GLU A 23 -8.53 1.75 -20.38
C GLU A 23 -9.20 0.43 -19.95
N ASN A 24 -10.46 0.52 -19.51
CA ASN A 24 -11.27 -0.64 -19.10
C ASN A 24 -10.51 -1.58 -18.12
N LEU A 25 -9.97 -1.00 -17.03
CA LEU A 25 -9.17 -1.73 -16.06
C LEU A 25 -10.06 -2.33 -14.97
N ASP A 26 -9.92 -3.64 -14.75
CA ASP A 26 -10.57 -4.39 -13.68
C ASP A 26 -9.53 -4.91 -12.69
N LEU A 27 -9.83 -4.84 -11.38
CA LEU A 27 -8.96 -5.33 -10.33
C LEU A 27 -9.74 -5.55 -9.03
N ASP A 28 -9.44 -6.63 -8.31
CA ASP A 28 -9.97 -6.92 -6.99
C ASP A 28 -8.87 -7.04 -5.93
N LEU A 29 -9.13 -6.46 -4.75
CA LEU A 29 -8.39 -6.75 -3.52
C LEU A 29 -9.29 -7.57 -2.60
N TYR A 30 -8.82 -8.71 -2.14
CA TYR A 30 -9.56 -9.56 -1.22
C TYR A 30 -9.21 -9.28 0.24
N ARG A 31 -10.13 -9.63 1.14
CA ARG A 31 -9.93 -9.46 2.59
C ARG A 31 -8.70 -10.24 3.07
N GLY A 32 -7.83 -9.55 3.81
CA GLY A 32 -6.65 -10.13 4.45
C GLY A 32 -5.51 -10.51 3.51
N GLU A 33 -5.61 -10.22 2.19
CA GLU A 33 -4.50 -10.46 1.26
C GLU A 33 -3.55 -9.29 1.14
N VAL A 34 -2.32 -9.59 0.74
CA VAL A 34 -1.36 -8.61 0.21
C VAL A 34 -1.36 -8.72 -1.32
N LEU A 35 -1.94 -7.72 -1.98
CA LEU A 35 -1.92 -7.61 -3.45
C LEU A 35 -0.78 -6.70 -3.89
N GLY A 36 0.22 -7.26 -4.54
CA GLY A 36 1.29 -6.50 -5.19
C GLY A 36 0.86 -5.99 -6.56
N VAL A 37 1.05 -4.70 -6.84
CA VAL A 37 0.77 -4.09 -8.15
C VAL A 37 2.08 -3.68 -8.80
N VAL A 38 2.40 -4.31 -9.92
CA VAL A 38 3.65 -4.11 -10.66
C VAL A 38 3.39 -3.67 -12.10
N GLY A 39 4.43 -3.23 -12.78
CA GLY A 39 4.37 -2.81 -14.18
C GLY A 39 5.51 -1.85 -14.50
N GLY A 40 5.77 -1.61 -15.76
CA GLY A 40 6.80 -0.69 -16.25
C GLY A 40 6.64 0.73 -15.71
N SER A 41 7.67 1.56 -15.88
CA SER A 41 7.56 2.98 -15.53
C SER A 41 6.48 3.65 -16.39
N GLY A 42 5.65 4.49 -15.75
CA GLY A 42 4.59 5.22 -16.45
C GLY A 42 3.32 4.41 -16.75
N THR A 43 3.20 3.14 -16.34
CA THR A 43 1.97 2.33 -16.55
C THR A 43 0.77 2.77 -15.70
N GLY A 44 0.94 3.76 -14.82
CA GLY A 44 -0.17 4.34 -14.05
C GLY A 44 -0.40 3.74 -12.66
N LYS A 45 0.52 2.94 -12.11
CA LYS A 45 0.35 2.32 -10.77
C LYS A 45 -0.09 3.31 -9.68
N SER A 46 0.61 4.43 -9.52
CA SER A 46 0.24 5.47 -8.55
C SER A 46 -1.05 6.23 -8.95
N VAL A 47 -1.40 6.27 -10.24
CA VAL A 47 -2.69 6.83 -10.70
C VAL A 47 -3.83 5.91 -10.29
N LEU A 48 -3.66 4.60 -10.45
CA LEU A 48 -4.62 3.59 -9.99
C LEU A 48 -4.84 3.69 -8.47
N LEU A 49 -3.75 3.70 -7.69
CA LEU A 49 -3.82 3.88 -6.24
C LEU A 49 -4.60 5.14 -5.86
N ARG A 50 -4.27 6.29 -6.49
CA ARG A 50 -4.98 7.57 -6.22
C ARG A 50 -6.46 7.52 -6.60
N SER A 51 -6.84 6.78 -7.64
CA SER A 51 -8.24 6.59 -8.01
C SER A 51 -8.98 5.75 -6.97
N ILE A 52 -8.33 4.69 -6.45
CA ILE A 52 -8.93 3.80 -5.44
C ILE A 52 -9.12 4.53 -4.10
N VAL A 53 -8.11 5.32 -3.67
CA VAL A 53 -8.21 6.06 -2.40
C VAL A 53 -9.02 7.36 -2.49
N GLY A 54 -9.62 7.64 -3.65
CA GLY A 54 -10.49 8.79 -3.84
C GLY A 54 -9.79 10.13 -4.10
N LEU A 55 -8.46 10.15 -4.22
CA LEU A 55 -7.69 11.37 -4.53
C LEU A 55 -7.77 11.77 -6.01
N ARG A 56 -8.31 10.90 -6.85
CA ARG A 56 -8.57 11.17 -8.25
C ARG A 56 -9.90 10.54 -8.65
N THR A 57 -10.76 11.35 -9.25
CA THR A 57 -11.98 10.85 -9.90
C THR A 57 -11.60 10.24 -11.25
N PRO A 58 -11.89 8.95 -11.52
CA PRO A 58 -11.69 8.35 -12.84
C PRO A 58 -12.63 9.00 -13.88
N ASN A 59 -12.26 8.88 -15.15
CA ASN A 59 -13.09 9.39 -16.24
C ASN A 59 -14.29 8.48 -16.52
N GLU A 60 -14.13 7.17 -16.36
CA GLU A 60 -15.16 6.15 -16.55
C GLU A 60 -14.87 4.97 -15.59
N GLY A 61 -15.88 4.12 -15.38
CA GLY A 61 -15.80 2.96 -14.52
C GLY A 61 -16.15 3.26 -13.08
N SER A 62 -16.01 2.26 -12.22
CA SER A 62 -16.37 2.36 -10.80
C SER A 62 -15.28 1.79 -9.90
N VAL A 63 -15.25 2.30 -8.67
CA VAL A 63 -14.46 1.77 -7.55
C VAL A 63 -15.43 1.51 -6.41
N ASN A 64 -15.64 0.24 -6.09
CA ASN A 64 -16.42 -0.20 -4.94
C ASN A 64 -15.48 -0.56 -3.81
N VAL A 65 -15.78 -0.06 -2.63
CA VAL A 65 -15.04 -0.39 -1.41
C VAL A 65 -16.05 -0.84 -0.35
N PHE A 66 -15.83 -2.02 0.20
CA PHE A 66 -16.74 -2.67 1.13
C PHE A 66 -18.20 -2.72 0.62
N GLY A 67 -18.37 -2.96 -0.70
CA GLY A 67 -19.68 -3.04 -1.35
C GLY A 67 -20.35 -1.70 -1.65
N GLN A 68 -19.64 -0.56 -1.49
CA GLN A 68 -20.16 0.78 -1.75
C GLN A 68 -19.36 1.47 -2.87
N THR A 69 -20.05 2.03 -3.86
CA THR A 69 -19.44 2.75 -4.99
C THR A 69 -19.01 4.14 -4.53
N LEU A 70 -17.70 4.40 -4.43
CA LEU A 70 -17.18 5.67 -3.87
C LEU A 70 -17.67 6.93 -4.56
N LEU A 71 -17.94 6.88 -5.88
CA LEU A 71 -18.40 8.02 -6.66
C LEU A 71 -19.88 8.38 -6.44
N GLU A 72 -20.66 7.45 -5.89
CA GLU A 72 -22.08 7.61 -5.62
C GLU A 72 -22.36 8.09 -4.18
N LEU A 73 -21.34 8.09 -3.33
CA LEU A 73 -21.46 8.49 -1.94
C LEU A 73 -21.43 10.00 -1.77
N ASP A 74 -22.21 10.48 -0.82
CA ASP A 74 -22.04 11.84 -0.34
C ASP A 74 -20.73 12.02 0.44
N GLU A 75 -20.34 13.27 0.72
CA GLU A 75 -19.07 13.59 1.39
C GLU A 75 -18.95 12.96 2.77
N HIS A 76 -20.04 12.88 3.52
CA HIS A 76 -20.04 12.26 4.84
C HIS A 76 -19.82 10.74 4.77
N GLN A 77 -20.57 10.05 3.93
CA GLN A 77 -20.47 8.61 3.71
C GLN A 77 -19.08 8.24 3.19
N ARG A 78 -18.56 9.01 2.24
CA ARG A 78 -17.22 8.84 1.70
C ARG A 78 -16.14 9.00 2.77
N SER A 79 -16.24 10.02 3.63
CA SER A 79 -15.32 10.23 4.74
C SER A 79 -15.30 9.04 5.72
N LEU A 80 -16.43 8.37 5.95
CA LEU A 80 -16.48 7.17 6.80
C LEU A 80 -15.70 5.99 6.19
N ILE A 81 -15.73 5.83 4.87
CA ILE A 81 -14.94 4.80 4.18
C ILE A 81 -13.46 5.19 4.17
N GLU A 82 -13.13 6.44 3.85
CA GLU A 82 -11.75 6.92 3.77
C GLU A 82 -11.00 6.80 5.12
N ARG A 83 -11.69 6.90 6.26
CA ARG A 83 -11.11 6.65 7.60
C ARG A 83 -10.66 5.22 7.80
N ARG A 84 -11.20 4.27 7.02
CA ARG A 84 -10.80 2.86 7.03
C ARG A 84 -9.60 2.57 6.14
N PHE A 85 -9.00 3.62 5.55
CA PHE A 85 -7.78 3.57 4.75
C PHE A 85 -6.59 4.08 5.53
N GLY A 86 -5.49 3.33 5.49
CA GLY A 86 -4.16 3.80 5.84
C GLY A 86 -3.35 3.97 4.57
N VAL A 87 -2.72 5.13 4.36
CA VAL A 87 -1.91 5.38 3.16
C VAL A 87 -0.49 5.76 3.54
N LEU A 88 0.46 4.99 3.02
CA LEU A 88 1.89 5.29 3.09
C LEU A 88 2.40 5.63 1.70
N TYR A 89 2.78 6.89 1.51
CA TYR A 89 3.38 7.38 0.26
C TYR A 89 4.88 7.13 0.20
N GLN A 90 5.43 7.07 -0.99
CA GLN A 90 6.83 6.76 -1.27
C GLN A 90 7.83 7.53 -0.41
N ARG A 91 7.59 8.83 -0.15
CA ARG A 91 8.45 9.69 0.70
C ARG A 91 7.93 9.85 2.14
N GLY A 92 6.96 9.02 2.57
CA GLY A 92 6.34 9.12 3.90
C GLY A 92 5.33 10.25 4.03
N ALA A 93 5.51 11.38 3.35
CA ALA A 93 4.65 12.56 3.35
C ALA A 93 4.33 13.09 4.78
N LEU A 94 5.29 13.01 5.71
CA LEU A 94 5.17 13.60 7.04
C LEU A 94 5.22 15.13 6.95
N PHE A 95 4.44 15.81 7.78
CA PHE A 95 4.51 17.26 7.93
C PHE A 95 5.83 17.64 8.61
N SER A 96 6.68 18.38 7.90
CA SER A 96 8.01 18.75 8.39
C SER A 96 8.01 19.70 9.60
N SER A 97 6.93 20.44 9.78
CA SER A 97 6.72 21.38 10.89
C SER A 97 6.15 20.75 12.17
N LEU A 98 5.79 19.46 12.11
CA LEU A 98 5.24 18.70 13.23
C LEU A 98 6.25 17.66 13.69
N THR A 99 6.29 17.38 15.00
CA THR A 99 7.02 16.24 15.53
C THR A 99 6.42 14.92 15.03
N VAL A 100 7.12 13.82 15.22
CA VAL A 100 6.63 12.48 14.84
C VAL A 100 5.33 12.15 15.61
N THR A 101 5.28 12.43 16.91
CA THR A 101 4.06 12.23 17.71
C THR A 101 2.90 13.05 17.16
N GLU A 102 3.12 14.33 16.84
CA GLU A 102 2.08 15.21 16.29
C GLU A 102 1.61 14.75 14.91
N ASN A 103 2.53 14.27 14.04
CA ASN A 103 2.18 13.69 12.75
C ASN A 103 1.23 12.48 12.89
N ILE A 104 1.47 11.60 13.86
CA ILE A 104 0.64 10.42 14.11
C ILE A 104 -0.66 10.79 14.83
N ALA A 105 -0.62 11.77 15.71
CA ALA A 105 -1.79 12.25 16.46
C ALA A 105 -2.79 13.02 15.58
N LEU A 106 -2.32 13.66 14.50
CA LEU A 106 -3.15 14.52 13.66
C LEU A 106 -4.42 13.83 13.13
N PRO A 107 -4.37 12.64 12.52
CA PRO A 107 -5.58 11.93 12.10
C PRO A 107 -6.54 11.63 13.26
N LEU A 108 -6.02 11.33 14.44
CA LEU A 108 -6.83 11.05 15.63
C LEU A 108 -7.58 12.30 16.12
N ILE A 109 -6.95 13.47 16.05
CA ILE A 109 -7.57 14.74 16.41
C ILE A 109 -8.63 15.13 15.35
N GLU A 110 -8.24 15.10 14.07
CA GLU A 110 -9.08 15.62 12.99
C GLU A 110 -10.28 14.71 12.70
N HIS A 111 -10.08 13.41 12.70
CA HIS A 111 -11.12 12.46 12.28
C HIS A 111 -11.77 11.72 13.45
N ALA A 112 -11.02 11.28 14.47
CA ALA A 112 -11.58 10.61 15.64
C ALA A 112 -12.01 11.59 16.73
N LYS A 113 -11.78 12.92 16.57
CA LYS A 113 -12.13 13.99 17.48
C LYS A 113 -11.59 13.82 18.91
N LEU A 114 -10.45 13.16 19.04
CA LEU A 114 -9.79 12.96 20.33
C LEU A 114 -9.16 14.28 20.83
N SER A 115 -9.09 14.42 22.16
CA SER A 115 -8.29 15.51 22.74
C SER A 115 -6.81 15.30 22.38
N ARG A 116 -6.05 16.41 22.25
CA ARG A 116 -4.62 16.38 21.95
C ARG A 116 -3.86 15.40 22.86
N ALA A 117 -4.08 15.47 24.16
CA ALA A 117 -3.41 14.62 25.13
C ALA A 117 -3.72 13.12 24.93
N SER A 118 -4.95 12.77 24.56
CA SER A 118 -5.33 11.38 24.24
C SER A 118 -4.74 10.91 22.92
N ALA A 119 -4.76 11.74 21.89
CA ALA A 119 -4.19 11.47 20.60
C ALA A 119 -2.68 11.25 20.67
N GLU A 120 -1.94 12.08 21.41
CA GLU A 120 -0.50 11.94 21.61
C GLU A 120 -0.14 10.64 22.37
N ARG A 121 -0.94 10.23 23.37
CA ARG A 121 -0.75 8.93 24.04
C ARG A 121 -0.92 7.77 23.08
N LEU A 122 -1.97 7.77 22.25
CA LEU A 122 -2.17 6.74 21.23
C LEU A 122 -1.09 6.77 20.15
N ALA A 123 -0.64 7.94 19.74
CA ALA A 123 0.47 8.09 18.79
C ALA A 123 1.74 7.39 19.29
N ARG A 124 2.07 7.47 20.57
CA ARG A 124 3.20 6.75 21.16
C ARG A 124 3.02 5.23 21.15
N VAL A 125 1.79 4.73 21.29
CA VAL A 125 1.46 3.31 21.11
C VAL A 125 1.69 2.88 19.66
N LYS A 126 1.23 3.70 18.69
CA LYS A 126 1.44 3.42 17.26
C LYS A 126 2.93 3.48 16.88
N LEU A 127 3.74 4.33 17.52
CA LEU A 127 5.20 4.32 17.37
C LEU A 127 5.82 2.99 17.82
N ALA A 128 5.44 2.50 18.98
CA ALA A 128 5.91 1.22 19.49
C ALA A 128 5.50 0.06 18.56
N LEU A 129 4.28 0.11 18.02
CA LEU A 129 3.75 -0.91 17.09
C LEU A 129 4.62 -1.06 15.82
N VAL A 130 5.23 0.03 15.34
CA VAL A 130 6.13 0.00 14.18
C VAL A 130 7.61 -0.17 14.57
N GLY A 131 7.91 -0.49 15.83
CA GLY A 131 9.26 -0.73 16.33
C GLY A 131 10.12 0.53 16.48
N LEU A 132 9.51 1.71 16.64
CA LEU A 132 10.25 2.93 16.92
C LEU A 132 10.29 3.23 18.44
N PRO A 133 11.46 3.62 18.98
CA PRO A 133 11.57 4.05 20.37
C PRO A 133 10.66 5.24 20.68
N CYS A 134 10.11 5.29 21.88
CA CYS A 134 9.19 6.35 22.31
C CYS A 134 9.79 7.76 22.16
N LEU A 135 11.10 7.91 22.43
CA LEU A 135 11.85 9.16 22.27
C LEU A 135 11.89 9.68 20.82
N THR A 136 11.67 8.81 19.83
CA THR A 136 11.54 9.22 18.43
C THR A 136 10.33 10.14 18.23
N GLY A 137 9.32 10.02 19.07
CA GLY A 137 8.11 10.82 18.98
C GLY A 137 8.33 12.33 19.10
N ASP A 138 9.37 12.74 19.83
CA ASP A 138 9.69 14.16 20.08
C ASP A 138 10.55 14.79 18.98
N LYS A 139 11.04 13.99 18.03
CA LYS A 139 11.86 14.43 16.88
C LYS A 139 11.01 14.95 15.74
N TYR A 140 11.62 15.81 14.92
CA TYR A 140 11.07 16.23 13.64
C TYR A 140 11.47 15.24 12.52
N PRO A 141 10.70 15.15 11.42
CA PRO A 141 11.04 14.25 10.29
C PRO A 141 12.45 14.44 9.74
N SER A 142 13.01 15.65 9.78
CA SER A 142 14.37 15.97 9.34
C SER A 142 15.48 15.35 10.18
N GLU A 143 15.17 14.90 11.39
CA GLU A 143 16.10 14.27 12.34
C GLU A 143 16.10 12.73 12.25
N LEU A 144 15.30 12.17 11.34
CA LEU A 144 15.10 10.74 11.20
C LEU A 144 15.93 10.17 10.04
N SER A 145 16.39 8.92 10.18
CA SER A 145 16.85 8.14 9.03
C SER A 145 15.71 7.80 8.07
N GLY A 146 16.02 7.46 6.82
CA GLY A 146 15.00 7.07 5.83
C GLY A 146 14.07 5.96 6.31
N GLY A 147 14.63 4.93 6.94
CA GLY A 147 13.83 3.83 7.52
C GLY A 147 12.93 4.29 8.68
N MET A 148 13.43 5.18 9.54
CA MET A 148 12.61 5.76 10.61
C MET A 148 11.47 6.62 10.06
N VAL A 149 11.69 7.40 9.00
CA VAL A 149 10.64 8.17 8.31
C VAL A 149 9.55 7.25 7.78
N LYS A 150 9.92 6.13 7.14
CA LYS A 150 8.96 5.12 6.64
C LYS A 150 8.14 4.51 7.77
N ARG A 151 8.78 4.09 8.87
CA ARG A 151 8.10 3.53 10.05
C ARG A 151 7.19 4.55 10.72
N ALA A 152 7.60 5.81 10.87
CA ALA A 152 6.76 6.88 11.41
C ALA A 152 5.54 7.17 10.52
N ALA A 153 5.74 7.18 9.20
CA ALA A 153 4.63 7.35 8.25
C ALA A 153 3.67 6.15 8.26
N LEU A 154 4.18 4.93 8.47
CA LEU A 154 3.36 3.73 8.68
C LEU A 154 2.55 3.84 9.98
N ALA A 155 3.16 4.30 11.08
CA ALA A 155 2.45 4.53 12.33
C ALA A 155 1.30 5.54 12.17
N ARG A 156 1.51 6.61 11.38
CA ARG A 156 0.45 7.56 11.03
C ARG A 156 -0.65 6.92 10.19
N ALA A 157 -0.28 6.11 9.19
CA ALA A 157 -1.25 5.39 8.36
C ALA A 157 -2.14 4.44 9.20
N LEU A 158 -1.58 3.87 10.27
CA LEU A 158 -2.28 2.98 11.20
C LEU A 158 -3.02 3.71 12.34
N ALA A 159 -2.99 5.04 12.38
CA ALA A 159 -3.53 5.81 13.51
C ALA A 159 -5.03 5.56 13.73
N LEU A 160 -5.82 5.52 12.65
CA LEU A 160 -7.27 5.30 12.69
C LEU A 160 -7.69 3.83 12.64
N GLU A 161 -6.76 2.89 12.81
CA GLU A 161 -7.03 1.44 12.76
C GLU A 161 -7.73 1.01 11.46
N PRO A 162 -7.07 1.24 10.31
CA PRO A 162 -7.67 1.00 9.01
C PRO A 162 -7.92 -0.50 8.78
N ASP A 163 -8.87 -0.82 7.87
CA ASP A 163 -9.05 -2.17 7.33
C ASP A 163 -8.17 -2.43 6.11
N ILE A 164 -7.82 -1.37 5.37
CA ILE A 164 -7.01 -1.46 4.15
C ILE A 164 -5.80 -0.54 4.28
N LEU A 165 -4.61 -1.12 4.02
CA LEU A 165 -3.36 -0.40 4.00
C LEU A 165 -2.85 -0.27 2.56
N PHE A 166 -2.71 0.97 2.08
CA PHE A 166 -2.13 1.30 0.78
C PHE A 166 -0.66 1.70 0.95
N LEU A 167 0.22 1.04 0.22
CA LEU A 167 1.66 1.25 0.26
C LEU A 167 2.17 1.61 -1.14
N ASP A 168 2.72 2.81 -1.30
CA ASP A 168 3.33 3.26 -2.56
C ASP A 168 4.85 3.25 -2.40
N GLU A 169 5.52 2.25 -2.97
CA GLU A 169 6.97 2.02 -2.93
C GLU A 169 7.55 2.09 -1.50
N PRO A 170 7.05 1.25 -0.56
CA PRO A 170 7.37 1.41 0.86
C PRO A 170 8.85 1.18 1.18
N THR A 171 9.52 0.26 0.48
CA THR A 171 10.94 -0.10 0.69
C THR A 171 11.91 0.76 -0.11
N ALA A 172 11.40 1.60 -1.03
CA ALA A 172 12.26 2.44 -1.88
C ALA A 172 13.19 3.34 -1.05
N GLY A 173 14.50 3.24 -1.34
CA GLY A 173 15.54 4.02 -0.66
C GLY A 173 16.01 3.45 0.68
N LEU A 174 15.54 2.27 1.08
CA LEU A 174 16.09 1.50 2.18
C LEU A 174 17.26 0.63 1.69
N ASP A 175 18.18 0.33 2.60
CA ASP A 175 19.15 -0.74 2.36
C ASP A 175 18.45 -2.13 2.39
N PRO A 176 19.09 -3.19 1.86
CA PRO A 176 18.43 -4.50 1.75
C PRO A 176 17.95 -5.07 3.10
N ILE A 177 18.69 -4.84 4.18
CA ILE A 177 18.31 -5.33 5.53
C ILE A 177 17.09 -4.55 6.01
N GLY A 178 17.13 -3.22 5.92
CA GLY A 178 16.00 -2.37 6.30
C GLY A 178 14.74 -2.61 5.47
N ALA A 179 14.87 -2.98 4.19
CA ALA A 179 13.75 -3.37 3.33
C ALA A 179 13.14 -4.69 3.81
N ALA A 180 13.94 -5.71 4.06
CA ALA A 180 13.48 -7.00 4.57
C ALA A 180 12.79 -6.87 5.94
N ASP A 181 13.35 -6.06 6.85
CA ASP A 181 12.76 -5.77 8.16
C ASP A 181 11.42 -5.03 8.03
N PHE A 182 11.30 -4.14 7.03
CA PHE A 182 10.05 -3.43 6.77
C PHE A 182 8.97 -4.37 6.19
N ASP A 183 9.34 -5.25 5.29
CA ASP A 183 8.45 -6.26 4.72
C ASP A 183 7.94 -7.22 5.82
N GLN A 184 8.81 -7.68 6.70
CA GLN A 184 8.41 -8.51 7.83
C GLN A 184 7.49 -7.77 8.80
N LEU A 185 7.71 -6.47 9.03
CA LEU A 185 6.82 -5.64 9.82
C LEU A 185 5.42 -5.56 9.19
N ILE A 186 5.32 -5.33 7.87
CA ILE A 186 4.02 -5.30 7.15
C ILE A 186 3.26 -6.61 7.34
N LEU A 187 3.93 -7.76 7.21
CA LEU A 187 3.29 -9.06 7.41
C LEU A 187 2.78 -9.23 8.85
N THR A 188 3.63 -8.89 9.83
CA THR A 188 3.26 -8.97 11.24
C THR A 188 2.03 -8.11 11.54
N LEU A 189 1.99 -6.89 10.99
CA LEU A 189 0.85 -5.98 11.16
C LEU A 189 -0.41 -6.49 10.44
N ARG A 190 -0.26 -7.01 9.20
CA ARG A 190 -1.38 -7.61 8.48
C ARG A 190 -2.01 -8.72 9.29
N ASP A 191 -1.21 -9.65 9.79
CA ASP A 191 -1.70 -10.84 10.51
C ASP A 191 -2.29 -10.46 11.88
N ALA A 192 -1.64 -9.54 12.61
CA ALA A 192 -2.10 -9.11 13.93
C ALA A 192 -3.34 -8.22 13.90
N LEU A 193 -3.51 -7.40 12.85
CA LEU A 193 -4.60 -6.42 12.75
C LEU A 193 -5.67 -6.82 11.72
N GLY A 194 -5.49 -7.93 10.98
CA GLY A 194 -6.43 -8.38 9.95
C GLY A 194 -6.47 -7.45 8.73
N LEU A 195 -5.37 -6.79 8.39
CA LEU A 195 -5.30 -5.82 7.30
C LEU A 195 -5.39 -6.48 5.94
N SER A 196 -6.06 -5.83 4.99
CA SER A 196 -5.86 -6.07 3.55
C SER A 196 -4.85 -5.05 3.05
N VAL A 197 -3.89 -5.46 2.21
CA VAL A 197 -2.78 -4.59 1.78
C VAL A 197 -2.78 -4.44 0.26
N PHE A 198 -2.83 -3.20 -0.23
CA PHE A 198 -2.61 -2.84 -1.62
C PHE A 198 -1.22 -2.23 -1.75
N LEU A 199 -0.31 -2.96 -2.36
CA LEU A 199 1.11 -2.61 -2.45
C LEU A 199 1.52 -2.28 -3.88
N VAL A 200 1.97 -1.06 -4.13
CA VAL A 200 2.67 -0.69 -5.37
C VAL A 200 4.16 -0.81 -5.12
N THR A 201 4.84 -1.65 -5.89
CA THR A 201 6.30 -1.79 -5.82
C THR A 201 6.90 -2.26 -7.14
N HIS A 202 8.19 -2.06 -7.31
CA HIS A 202 9.02 -2.66 -8.35
C HIS A 202 10.13 -3.56 -7.77
N ASP A 203 10.10 -3.78 -6.45
CA ASP A 203 11.05 -4.62 -5.74
C ASP A 203 10.60 -6.08 -5.79
N LEU A 204 11.41 -6.91 -6.45
CA LEU A 204 11.13 -8.33 -6.60
C LEU A 204 11.23 -9.08 -5.26
N ASP A 205 12.17 -8.73 -4.40
CA ASP A 205 12.33 -9.39 -3.10
C ASP A 205 11.07 -9.19 -2.24
N THR A 206 10.54 -7.95 -2.19
CA THR A 206 9.26 -7.63 -1.55
C THR A 206 8.11 -8.47 -2.14
N LEU A 207 8.02 -8.59 -3.49
CA LEU A 207 6.94 -9.37 -4.13
C LEU A 207 6.97 -10.84 -3.74
N TYR A 208 8.17 -11.45 -3.77
CA TYR A 208 8.34 -12.86 -3.38
C TYR A 208 8.12 -13.09 -1.89
N THR A 209 8.41 -12.09 -1.04
CA THR A 209 8.38 -12.23 0.41
C THR A 209 7.00 -12.04 0.99
N ILE A 210 6.24 -11.02 0.53
CA ILE A 210 5.00 -10.64 1.23
C ILE A 210 3.72 -10.73 0.41
N CYS A 211 3.78 -10.80 -0.94
CA CYS A 211 2.56 -10.77 -1.75
C CYS A 211 1.90 -12.15 -1.85
N ASP A 212 0.60 -12.21 -1.61
CA ASP A 212 -0.25 -13.38 -1.86
C ASP A 212 -0.65 -13.48 -3.34
N ARG A 213 -0.90 -12.32 -3.97
CA ARG A 213 -1.21 -12.17 -5.40
C ARG A 213 -0.47 -10.96 -5.98
N ILE A 214 -0.25 -11.01 -7.29
CA ILE A 214 0.39 -9.93 -8.03
C ILE A 214 -0.49 -9.56 -9.21
N ALA A 215 -0.76 -8.27 -9.37
CA ALA A 215 -1.41 -7.68 -10.54
C ALA A 215 -0.37 -6.98 -11.41
N VAL A 216 -0.28 -7.34 -12.68
CA VAL A 216 0.63 -6.74 -13.64
C VAL A 216 -0.11 -5.72 -14.49
N LEU A 217 0.28 -4.43 -14.36
CA LEU A 217 -0.22 -3.36 -15.20
C LEU A 217 0.62 -3.27 -16.48
N SER A 218 -0.02 -3.56 -17.60
CA SER A 218 0.57 -3.46 -18.93
C SER A 218 -0.50 -3.01 -19.92
N GLN A 219 -0.12 -2.30 -21.00
CA GLN A 219 -1.03 -1.88 -22.05
C GLN A 219 -2.30 -1.18 -21.49
N LYS A 220 -2.11 -0.31 -20.49
CA LYS A 220 -3.16 0.50 -19.82
C LYS A 220 -4.22 -0.27 -19.03
N ARG A 221 -4.08 -1.55 -18.83
CA ARG A 221 -5.00 -2.44 -18.09
C ARG A 221 -4.24 -3.41 -17.19
N VAL A 222 -4.96 -4.16 -16.39
CA VAL A 222 -4.41 -5.32 -15.69
C VAL A 222 -4.33 -6.46 -16.71
N LEU A 223 -3.12 -6.89 -17.00
CA LEU A 223 -2.85 -8.00 -17.90
C LEU A 223 -3.17 -9.35 -17.24
N VAL A 224 -2.76 -9.51 -15.99
CA VAL A 224 -2.98 -10.69 -15.16
C VAL A 224 -2.96 -10.30 -13.68
N ALA A 225 -3.79 -10.96 -12.87
CA ALA A 225 -3.79 -10.82 -11.42
C ALA A 225 -4.02 -12.19 -10.77
N ASP A 226 -2.94 -12.85 -10.31
CA ASP A 226 -2.99 -14.20 -9.71
C ASP A 226 -1.79 -14.40 -8.76
N THR A 227 -1.59 -15.64 -8.27
CA THR A 227 -0.39 -16.00 -7.51
C THR A 227 0.88 -15.73 -8.32
N LEU A 228 1.98 -15.53 -7.61
CA LEU A 228 3.26 -15.20 -8.24
C LEU A 228 3.68 -16.24 -9.29
N GLU A 229 3.49 -17.53 -8.99
CA GLU A 229 3.85 -18.62 -9.90
C GLU A 229 3.08 -18.53 -11.23
N LYS A 230 1.78 -18.28 -11.18
CA LYS A 230 0.93 -18.14 -12.37
C LYS A 230 1.27 -16.89 -13.16
N VAL A 231 1.51 -15.78 -12.46
CA VAL A 231 1.94 -14.52 -13.09
C VAL A 231 3.27 -14.72 -13.79
N ALA A 232 4.26 -15.31 -13.14
CA ALA A 232 5.58 -15.56 -13.72
C ALA A 232 5.53 -16.52 -14.92
N ALA A 233 4.54 -17.42 -14.99
CA ALA A 233 4.33 -18.35 -16.11
C ALA A 233 3.56 -17.73 -17.30
N THR A 234 3.05 -16.50 -17.16
CA THR A 234 2.29 -15.84 -18.23
C THR A 234 3.21 -15.55 -19.44
N ASP A 235 2.75 -15.87 -20.63
CA ASP A 235 3.46 -15.61 -21.90
C ASP A 235 3.31 -14.14 -22.33
N ASP A 236 4.05 -13.26 -21.64
CA ASP A 236 4.17 -11.84 -21.94
C ASP A 236 5.65 -11.42 -21.84
N GLN A 237 6.13 -10.67 -22.84
CA GLN A 237 7.54 -10.30 -22.93
C GLN A 237 8.05 -9.52 -21.71
N TRP A 238 7.24 -8.59 -21.17
CA TRP A 238 7.62 -7.81 -19.99
C TRP A 238 7.70 -8.68 -18.74
N ILE A 239 6.70 -9.57 -18.56
CA ILE A 239 6.65 -10.52 -17.44
C ILE A 239 7.86 -11.45 -17.48
N GLN A 240 8.18 -12.03 -18.64
CA GLN A 240 9.33 -12.92 -18.82
C GLN A 240 10.64 -12.20 -18.49
N HIS A 241 10.83 -10.96 -18.98
CA HIS A 241 12.01 -10.18 -18.63
C HIS A 241 12.10 -9.82 -17.14
N TYR A 242 10.97 -9.48 -16.53
CA TYR A 242 10.90 -9.02 -15.15
C TYR A 242 11.14 -10.16 -14.15
N PHE A 243 10.42 -11.27 -14.28
CA PHE A 243 10.52 -12.40 -13.34
C PHE A 243 11.63 -13.38 -13.65
N HIS A 244 11.98 -13.59 -14.92
CA HIS A 244 13.02 -14.53 -15.33
C HIS A 244 14.35 -13.87 -15.74
N GLY A 245 14.45 -12.56 -15.66
CA GLY A 245 15.68 -11.81 -15.77
C GLY A 245 16.66 -12.12 -14.62
N PRO A 246 17.90 -11.61 -14.65
CA PRO A 246 18.90 -11.91 -13.62
C PRO A 246 18.42 -11.59 -12.19
N ARG A 247 17.75 -10.45 -12.00
CA ARG A 247 17.20 -10.04 -10.69
C ARG A 247 16.05 -10.93 -10.25
N GLY A 248 15.13 -11.28 -11.17
CA GLY A 248 13.99 -12.16 -10.86
C GLY A 248 14.43 -13.55 -10.42
N ARG A 249 15.44 -14.12 -11.09
CA ARG A 249 16.02 -15.40 -10.68
C ARG A 249 16.69 -15.36 -9.32
N ALA A 250 17.41 -14.26 -9.01
CA ALA A 250 18.04 -14.09 -7.70
C ALA A 250 17.01 -13.99 -6.58
N ALA A 251 15.97 -13.16 -6.76
CA ALA A 251 14.88 -12.98 -5.79
C ALA A 251 14.13 -14.31 -5.56
N LYS A 252 13.80 -15.05 -6.63
CA LYS A 252 13.19 -16.38 -6.54
C LYS A 252 14.05 -17.35 -5.73
N GLN A 253 15.34 -17.43 -6.04
CA GLN A 253 16.27 -18.33 -5.32
C GLN A 253 16.38 -17.94 -3.83
N ALA A 254 16.38 -16.65 -3.50
CA ALA A 254 16.37 -16.18 -2.13
C ALA A 254 15.09 -16.60 -1.39
N ALA A 255 13.92 -16.44 -2.03
CA ALA A 255 12.63 -16.86 -1.48
C ALA A 255 12.54 -18.39 -1.28
N ASP A 256 13.02 -19.18 -2.25
CA ASP A 256 13.03 -20.65 -2.15
C ASP A 256 13.92 -21.16 -1.01
N ASN A 257 14.98 -20.41 -0.66
CA ASN A 257 15.92 -20.74 0.43
C ASN A 257 15.46 -20.19 1.79
N ALA A 258 14.46 -19.32 1.83
CA ALA A 258 13.93 -18.80 3.08
C ALA A 258 13.18 -19.90 3.86
N PRO A 259 13.27 -19.95 5.21
CA PRO A 259 12.51 -20.90 5.99
C PRO A 259 11.01 -20.71 5.72
N ARG A 260 10.33 -21.80 5.32
CA ARG A 260 8.89 -21.79 5.07
C ARG A 260 8.17 -21.34 6.35
N ARG A 261 7.22 -20.44 6.19
CA ARG A 261 6.35 -20.01 7.29
C ARG A 261 5.57 -21.21 7.82
N ALA A 262 5.67 -21.44 9.13
CA ALA A 262 4.89 -22.46 9.84
C ALA A 262 3.46 -21.98 10.06
#